data_9776a4e27c98a0aa8cb04afb7ec9be08
#
_entry.id   9776a4e27c98a0aa8cb04afb7ec9be08
#
_cell.length_a   1.000
_cell.length_b   1.000
_cell.length_c   1.000
_cell.angle_alpha   90.00
_cell.angle_beta   90.00
_cell.angle_gamma   90.00
#
_symmetry.space_group_name_H-M   'P 1'
#
loop_
_entity.id
_entity.type
_entity.pdbx_description
1 polymer ?
#
loop_
_entity_poly.entity_id
_entity_poly.type
_entity_poly.pdbx_seq_one_letter_code
_entity_poly.pdbx_strand_id
1 'polypeptide(L)'
;KHAEVTTTEREILIKALELNELKVLDVMIPRGEVIVFDLEETPQSNLSRAIKTQHTRFPLVEGHLDRTLGMIHLKDLVAVSDDAEPDLRELRRDMPTVPGAMRLDTLLTLFLRERSHLALVVNEFGDPMGVVFLDNVLEKLVGDIRDEFDAEPQQVIVSNTDRIMVAGSLPLSELGAHVASPGIEAAESTTVGGYL
;
A
#
# COMPACT_ATOMS: atom_id res chain seq x y z
N LYS A 1 35.64 -14.30 6.16
CA LYS A 1 34.27 -14.80 6.40
C LYS A 1 33.41 -14.18 5.30
N HIS A 2 33.04 -14.95 4.29
CA HIS A 2 32.02 -14.54 3.35
C HIS A 2 30.69 -14.65 4.09
N ALA A 3 30.00 -13.53 4.30
CA ALA A 3 28.61 -13.56 4.74
C ALA A 3 27.81 -14.15 3.57
N GLU A 4 27.18 -15.29 3.78
CA GLU A 4 26.21 -15.81 2.82
C GLU A 4 25.00 -14.87 2.87
N VAL A 5 24.63 -14.33 1.72
CA VAL A 5 23.43 -13.49 1.55
C VAL A 5 22.21 -14.38 1.76
N THR A 6 21.39 -14.06 2.73
CA THR A 6 20.16 -14.80 3.01
C THR A 6 19.15 -14.67 1.84
N THR A 7 18.18 -15.56 1.78
CA THR A 7 17.12 -15.51 0.74
C THR A 7 16.40 -14.15 0.76
N THR A 8 16.03 -13.67 1.94
CA THR A 8 15.39 -12.39 2.15
C THR A 8 16.25 -11.20 1.69
N GLU A 9 17.55 -11.20 2.03
CA GLU A 9 18.46 -10.14 1.55
C GLU A 9 18.57 -10.14 0.02
N ARG A 10 18.59 -11.31 -0.61
CA ARG A 10 18.62 -11.44 -2.06
C ARG A 10 17.33 -10.89 -2.69
N GLU A 11 16.17 -11.20 -2.13
CA GLU A 11 14.88 -10.70 -2.60
C GLU A 11 14.80 -9.17 -2.51
N ILE A 12 15.21 -8.58 -1.38
CA ILE A 12 15.26 -7.13 -1.20
C ILE A 12 16.19 -6.50 -2.24
N LEU A 13 17.34 -7.10 -2.52
CA LEU A 13 18.27 -6.59 -3.54
C LEU A 13 17.66 -6.62 -4.95
N ILE A 14 16.94 -7.69 -5.31
CA ILE A 14 16.24 -7.79 -6.59
C ILE A 14 15.18 -6.70 -6.70
N LYS A 15 14.32 -6.55 -5.68
CA LYS A 15 13.27 -5.53 -5.64
C LYS A 15 13.84 -4.11 -5.66
N ALA A 16 14.98 -3.88 -5.01
CA ALA A 16 15.67 -2.59 -5.08
C ALA A 16 16.13 -2.24 -6.51
N LEU A 17 16.52 -3.22 -7.31
CA LEU A 17 16.83 -3.03 -8.73
C LEU A 17 15.57 -2.76 -9.56
N GLU A 18 14.46 -3.43 -9.25
CA GLU A 18 13.17 -3.25 -9.91
C GLU A 18 12.56 -1.86 -9.67
N LEU A 19 12.85 -1.21 -8.53
CA LEU A 19 12.41 0.18 -8.28
C LEU A 19 12.82 1.16 -9.38
N ASN A 20 13.88 0.87 -10.10
CA ASN A 20 14.34 1.69 -11.22
C ASN A 20 13.40 1.66 -12.43
N GLU A 21 12.59 0.63 -12.56
CA GLU A 21 11.66 0.43 -13.66
C GLU A 21 10.26 0.97 -13.35
N LEU A 22 9.92 1.03 -12.05
CA LEU A 22 8.63 1.50 -11.58
C LEU A 22 8.58 3.03 -11.50
N LYS A 23 7.39 3.57 -11.76
CA LYS A 23 7.08 5.00 -11.70
C LYS A 23 6.13 5.32 -10.54
N VAL A 24 6.07 6.58 -10.15
CA VAL A 24 5.12 7.07 -9.13
C VAL A 24 3.68 6.72 -9.48
N LEU A 25 3.30 6.78 -10.76
CA LEU A 25 1.97 6.40 -11.27
C LEU A 25 1.58 4.96 -10.91
N ASP A 26 2.56 4.05 -10.81
CA ASP A 26 2.31 2.63 -10.58
C ASP A 26 1.93 2.32 -9.12
N VAL A 27 2.19 3.28 -8.21
CA VAL A 27 2.01 3.07 -6.76
C VAL A 27 1.24 4.20 -6.06
N MET A 28 0.93 5.30 -6.75
CA MET A 28 0.20 6.42 -6.17
C MET A 28 -1.24 6.03 -5.81
N ILE A 29 -1.81 6.74 -4.86
CA ILE A 29 -3.23 6.73 -4.59
C ILE A 29 -3.90 7.72 -5.57
N PRO A 30 -4.82 7.25 -6.44
CA PRO A 30 -5.48 8.09 -7.41
C PRO A 30 -6.32 9.18 -6.75
N ARG A 31 -6.49 10.32 -7.43
CA ARG A 31 -7.22 11.50 -6.97
C ARG A 31 -8.58 11.20 -6.32
N GLY A 32 -9.35 10.29 -6.89
CA GLY A 32 -10.68 9.91 -6.39
C GLY A 32 -10.69 9.13 -5.08
N GLU A 33 -9.53 8.60 -4.66
CA GLU A 33 -9.37 7.80 -3.46
C GLU A 33 -8.59 8.54 -2.35
N VAL A 34 -8.04 9.71 -2.67
CA VAL A 34 -7.29 10.51 -1.70
C VAL A 34 -8.20 11.05 -0.61
N ILE A 35 -7.87 10.72 0.63
CA ILE A 35 -8.52 11.31 1.79
C ILE A 35 -7.77 12.59 2.16
N VAL A 36 -8.50 13.69 2.23
CA VAL A 36 -7.94 15.03 2.47
C VAL A 36 -8.52 15.66 3.73
N PHE A 37 -7.80 16.62 4.28
CA PHE A 37 -8.34 17.63 5.17
C PHE A 37 -8.78 18.83 4.33
N ASP A 38 -10.06 19.17 4.40
CA ASP A 38 -10.65 20.23 3.62
C ASP A 38 -11.00 21.43 4.51
N LEU A 39 -10.51 22.62 4.13
CA LEU A 39 -10.79 23.86 4.84
C LEU A 39 -12.25 24.34 4.69
N GLU A 40 -12.97 23.84 3.69
CA GLU A 40 -14.40 24.13 3.53
C GLU A 40 -15.28 23.27 4.43
N GLU A 41 -14.72 22.25 5.09
CA GLU A 41 -15.39 21.39 6.06
C GLU A 41 -15.02 21.73 7.51
N THR A 42 -15.85 21.27 8.44
CA THR A 42 -15.57 21.44 9.87
C THR A 42 -14.37 20.58 10.31
N PRO A 43 -13.58 21.01 11.31
CA PRO A 43 -12.47 20.20 11.84
C PRO A 43 -12.93 18.81 12.30
N GLN A 44 -14.14 18.71 12.87
CA GLN A 44 -14.73 17.45 13.34
C GLN A 44 -15.04 16.48 12.20
N SER A 45 -15.52 17.00 11.06
CA SER A 45 -15.76 16.21 9.83
C SER A 45 -14.45 15.63 9.32
N ASN A 46 -13.45 16.47 9.17
CA ASN A 46 -12.09 16.08 8.75
C ASN A 46 -11.50 15.01 9.68
N LEU A 47 -11.56 15.24 10.99
CA LEU A 47 -11.03 14.30 11.98
C LEU A 47 -11.78 12.96 11.98
N SER A 48 -13.11 13.00 11.89
CA SER A 48 -13.93 11.79 11.83
C SER A 48 -13.61 10.91 10.61
N ARG A 49 -13.25 11.54 9.49
CA ARG A 49 -12.82 10.86 8.28
C ARG A 49 -11.41 10.28 8.44
N ALA A 50 -10.48 11.06 9.01
CA ALA A 50 -9.10 10.63 9.25
C ALA A 50 -8.99 9.43 10.21
N ILE A 51 -9.78 9.41 11.29
CA ILE A 51 -9.78 8.31 12.28
C ILE A 51 -10.21 6.97 11.67
N LYS A 52 -11.03 6.99 10.62
CA LYS A 52 -11.45 5.77 9.91
C LYS A 52 -10.34 5.15 9.06
N THR A 53 -9.26 5.88 8.86
CA THR A 53 -8.10 5.42 8.09
C THR A 53 -6.93 5.13 9.01
N GLN A 54 -5.98 4.37 8.52
CA GLN A 54 -4.72 4.13 9.26
C GLN A 54 -3.65 5.18 8.92
N HIS A 55 -4.00 6.21 8.13
CA HIS A 55 -3.05 7.25 7.73
C HIS A 55 -2.84 8.28 8.85
N THR A 56 -1.64 8.79 8.93
CA THR A 56 -1.25 9.83 9.88
C THR A 56 -0.98 11.19 9.24
N ARG A 57 -0.96 11.24 7.90
CA ARG A 57 -0.70 12.44 7.09
C ARG A 57 -1.72 12.57 6.01
N PHE A 58 -2.23 13.78 5.82
CA PHE A 58 -3.32 14.08 4.90
C PHE A 58 -2.99 15.35 4.12
N PRO A 59 -3.25 15.41 2.81
CA PRO A 59 -3.23 16.67 2.09
C PRO A 59 -4.22 17.66 2.70
N LEU A 60 -3.83 18.93 2.81
CA LEU A 60 -4.70 20.04 3.19
C LEU A 60 -5.13 20.75 1.90
N VAL A 61 -6.44 20.87 1.69
CA VAL A 61 -7.02 21.44 0.47
C VAL A 61 -8.06 22.52 0.78
N GLU A 62 -8.43 23.29 -0.22
CA GLU A 62 -9.64 24.12 -0.27
C GLU A 62 -10.63 23.53 -1.29
N GLY A 63 -11.58 22.73 -0.81
CA GLY A 63 -12.63 22.09 -1.59
C GLY A 63 -12.14 20.89 -2.40
N HIS A 64 -11.02 20.94 -3.09
CA HIS A 64 -10.53 19.85 -3.93
C HIS A 64 -9.00 19.85 -4.10
N LEU A 65 -8.48 18.73 -4.60
CA LEU A 65 -7.04 18.46 -4.67
C LEU A 65 -6.27 19.49 -5.53
N ASP A 66 -6.91 20.15 -6.50
CA ASP A 66 -6.27 21.19 -7.32
C ASP A 66 -5.87 22.42 -6.49
N ARG A 67 -6.49 22.60 -5.33
CA ARG A 67 -6.17 23.65 -4.36
C ARG A 67 -5.48 23.08 -3.15
N THR A 68 -4.48 22.25 -3.37
CA THR A 68 -3.64 21.71 -2.30
C THR A 68 -2.73 22.80 -1.74
N LEU A 69 -2.83 23.03 -0.43
CA LEU A 69 -2.06 24.03 0.30
C LEU A 69 -0.78 23.43 0.94
N GLY A 70 -0.79 22.14 1.19
CA GLY A 70 0.26 21.40 1.90
C GLY A 70 -0.29 20.14 2.54
N MET A 71 0.21 19.77 3.71
CA MET A 71 -0.27 18.60 4.44
C MET A 71 -0.50 18.89 5.92
N ILE A 72 -1.37 18.11 6.55
CA ILE A 72 -1.58 18.05 8.00
C ILE A 72 -1.02 16.72 8.51
N HIS A 73 -0.32 16.77 9.64
CA HIS A 73 0.04 15.57 10.40
C HIS A 73 -0.92 15.41 11.56
N LEU A 74 -1.57 14.25 11.69
CA LEU A 74 -2.61 13.99 12.68
C LEU A 74 -2.15 14.31 14.13
N LYS A 75 -0.88 14.05 14.46
CA LYS A 75 -0.32 14.36 15.79
C LYS A 75 -0.37 15.85 16.12
N ASP A 76 -0.30 16.73 15.13
CA ASP A 76 -0.29 18.18 15.36
C ASP A 76 -1.69 18.65 15.78
N LEU A 77 -2.76 17.98 15.33
CA LEU A 77 -4.12 18.21 15.77
C LEU A 77 -4.34 17.78 17.22
N VAL A 78 -3.76 16.66 17.61
CA VAL A 78 -3.86 16.15 19.00
C VAL A 78 -3.09 17.03 19.98
N ALA A 79 -2.09 17.77 19.52
CA ALA A 79 -1.29 18.67 20.33
C ALA A 79 -1.99 20.03 20.63
N VAL A 80 -3.06 20.35 19.90
CA VAL A 80 -3.89 21.54 20.18
C VAL A 80 -4.73 21.26 21.41
N SER A 81 -4.79 22.22 22.37
CA SER A 81 -5.57 22.04 23.60
C SER A 81 -7.06 21.90 23.29
N ASP A 82 -7.74 21.09 24.11
CA ASP A 82 -9.17 20.74 23.96
C ASP A 82 -10.14 21.94 23.90
N ASP A 83 -9.68 23.11 24.33
CA ASP A 83 -10.50 24.33 24.41
C ASP A 83 -10.44 25.24 23.18
N ALA A 84 -9.60 24.91 22.17
CA ALA A 84 -9.42 25.74 20.98
C ALA A 84 -9.73 24.95 19.70
N GLU A 85 -10.53 25.52 18.81
CA GLU A 85 -10.63 24.97 17.44
C GLU A 85 -9.29 25.12 16.73
N PRO A 86 -8.70 24.02 16.21
CA PRO A 86 -7.41 24.08 15.52
C PRO A 86 -7.52 24.86 14.20
N ASP A 87 -6.70 25.88 14.03
CA ASP A 87 -6.51 26.48 12.72
C ASP A 87 -5.63 25.57 11.86
N LEU A 88 -6.27 24.85 10.91
CA LEU A 88 -5.58 23.93 10.02
C LEU A 88 -4.55 24.64 9.12
N ARG A 89 -4.71 25.94 8.87
CA ARG A 89 -3.73 26.72 8.07
C ARG A 89 -2.42 26.92 8.84
N GLU A 90 -2.49 27.14 10.16
CA GLU A 90 -1.30 27.28 11.01
C GLU A 90 -0.57 25.95 11.22
N LEU A 91 -1.32 24.84 11.25
CA LEU A 91 -0.76 23.49 11.40
C LEU A 91 -0.21 22.91 10.09
N ARG A 92 -0.39 23.62 8.98
CA ARG A 92 0.07 23.21 7.66
C ARG A 92 1.58 23.00 7.62
N ARG A 93 1.99 21.90 7.01
CA ARG A 93 3.36 21.61 6.63
C ARG A 93 3.50 21.60 5.11
N ASP A 94 4.71 21.94 4.63
CA ASP A 94 5.01 21.81 3.21
C ASP A 94 4.98 20.35 2.77
N MET A 95 4.55 20.16 1.52
CA MET A 95 4.46 18.84 0.87
C MET A 95 5.10 18.96 -0.51
N PRO A 96 6.08 18.10 -0.86
CA PRO A 96 6.68 18.11 -2.18
C PRO A 96 5.66 17.75 -3.26
N THR A 97 5.88 18.30 -4.45
CA THR A 97 5.12 17.97 -5.66
C THR A 97 6.05 17.24 -6.62
N VAL A 98 5.58 16.09 -7.14
CA VAL A 98 6.38 15.23 -8.01
C VAL A 98 5.60 14.84 -9.27
N PRO A 99 6.26 14.73 -10.43
CA PRO A 99 5.61 14.23 -11.63
C PRO A 99 5.33 12.73 -11.52
N GLY A 100 4.17 12.29 -12.02
CA GLY A 100 3.78 10.87 -12.03
C GLY A 100 4.74 9.97 -12.81
N ALA A 101 5.46 10.52 -13.78
CA ALA A 101 6.48 9.81 -14.55
C ALA A 101 7.83 9.63 -13.82
N MET A 102 8.00 10.23 -12.63
CA MET A 102 9.21 10.06 -11.81
C MET A 102 9.41 8.60 -11.41
N ARG A 103 10.66 8.13 -11.42
CA ARG A 103 11.01 6.78 -10.98
C ARG A 103 10.96 6.66 -9.47
N LEU A 104 10.64 5.46 -8.97
CA LEU A 104 10.50 5.23 -7.53
C LEU A 104 11.83 5.35 -6.76
N ASP A 105 12.97 5.02 -7.35
CA ASP A 105 14.29 5.20 -6.73
C ASP A 105 14.60 6.70 -6.49
N THR A 106 14.22 7.54 -7.45
CA THR A 106 14.35 8.99 -7.37
C THR A 106 13.41 9.58 -6.32
N LEU A 107 12.15 9.10 -6.29
CA LEU A 107 11.18 9.49 -5.26
C LEU A 107 11.64 9.10 -3.87
N LEU A 108 12.15 7.88 -3.68
CA LEU A 108 12.70 7.43 -2.40
C LEU A 108 13.83 8.35 -1.92
N THR A 109 14.75 8.69 -2.82
CA THR A 109 15.85 9.61 -2.52
C THR A 109 15.34 10.99 -2.12
N LEU A 110 14.30 11.51 -2.79
CA LEU A 110 13.65 12.78 -2.46
C LEU A 110 13.03 12.71 -1.06
N PHE A 111 12.26 11.68 -0.74
CA PHE A 111 11.64 11.50 0.57
C PHE A 111 12.68 11.48 1.70
N LEU A 112 13.79 10.76 1.50
CA LEU A 112 14.87 10.69 2.48
C LEU A 112 15.57 12.04 2.67
N ARG A 113 15.86 12.75 1.59
CA ARG A 113 16.52 14.05 1.60
C ARG A 113 15.68 15.13 2.28
N GLU A 114 14.39 15.18 1.94
CA GLU A 114 13.47 16.21 2.42
C GLU A 114 12.76 15.82 3.71
N ARG A 115 13.02 14.59 4.20
CA ARG A 115 12.33 14.01 5.37
C ARG A 115 10.81 14.08 5.23
N SER A 116 10.34 13.94 4.02
CA SER A 116 8.91 13.89 3.69
C SER A 116 8.45 12.45 3.58
N HIS A 117 7.18 12.21 3.85
CA HIS A 117 6.55 10.89 3.74
C HIS A 117 5.30 10.91 2.86
N LEU A 118 5.00 12.07 2.27
CA LEU A 118 3.85 12.30 1.42
C LEU A 118 4.24 13.30 0.35
N ALA A 119 3.84 13.05 -0.90
CA ALA A 119 4.00 13.96 -2.02
C ALA A 119 2.72 14.05 -2.85
N LEU A 120 2.45 15.25 -3.38
CA LEU A 120 1.44 15.47 -4.40
C LEU A 120 1.95 14.98 -5.75
N VAL A 121 1.16 14.18 -6.45
CA VAL A 121 1.51 13.67 -7.79
C VAL A 121 0.78 14.50 -8.84
N VAL A 122 1.53 15.00 -9.83
CA VAL A 122 0.98 15.82 -10.90
C VAL A 122 1.30 15.24 -12.29
N ASN A 123 0.47 15.62 -13.26
CA ASN A 123 0.72 15.35 -14.68
C ASN A 123 1.69 16.38 -15.29
N GLU A 124 1.90 16.31 -16.62
CA GLU A 124 2.78 17.19 -17.38
C GLU A 124 2.27 18.64 -17.43
N PHE A 125 1.00 18.86 -17.14
CA PHE A 125 0.35 20.19 -17.12
C PHE A 125 0.35 20.80 -15.71
N GLY A 126 0.77 20.02 -14.70
CA GLY A 126 0.74 20.44 -13.29
C GLY A 126 -0.57 20.10 -12.57
N ASP A 127 -1.50 19.38 -13.21
CA ASP A 127 -2.78 19.02 -12.58
C ASP A 127 -2.55 17.86 -11.60
N PRO A 128 -3.13 17.92 -10.39
CA PRO A 128 -3.05 16.86 -9.40
C PRO A 128 -3.73 15.57 -9.86
N MET A 129 -2.97 14.49 -9.90
CA MET A 129 -3.42 13.15 -10.24
C MET A 129 -3.72 12.31 -9.01
N GLY A 130 -3.10 12.62 -7.87
CA GLY A 130 -3.21 11.87 -6.64
C GLY A 130 -2.11 12.21 -5.67
N VAL A 131 -1.83 11.29 -4.76
CA VAL A 131 -0.74 11.40 -3.79
C VAL A 131 0.05 10.10 -3.72
N VAL A 132 1.27 10.18 -3.25
CA VAL A 132 2.11 9.00 -2.98
C VAL A 132 2.71 9.10 -1.58
N PHE A 133 2.63 8.00 -0.82
CA PHE A 133 3.26 7.88 0.48
C PHE A 133 4.60 7.13 0.37
N LEU A 134 5.50 7.42 1.30
CA LEU A 134 6.75 6.64 1.44
C LEU A 134 6.46 5.16 1.62
N ASP A 135 5.40 4.82 2.37
CA ASP A 135 4.98 3.45 2.64
C ASP A 135 4.67 2.69 1.33
N ASN A 136 4.04 3.35 0.33
CA ASN A 136 3.80 2.74 -0.99
C ASN A 136 5.11 2.35 -1.72
N VAL A 137 6.16 3.14 -1.54
CA VAL A 137 7.48 2.83 -2.13
C VAL A 137 8.17 1.70 -1.37
N LEU A 138 8.10 1.74 -0.02
CA LEU A 138 8.70 0.71 0.84
C LEU A 138 8.01 -0.65 0.65
N GLU A 139 6.71 -0.69 0.44
CA GLU A 139 5.97 -1.90 0.11
C GLU A 139 6.50 -2.58 -1.16
N LYS A 140 6.86 -1.79 -2.19
CA LYS A 140 7.50 -2.34 -3.40
C LYS A 140 8.91 -2.84 -3.15
N LEU A 141 9.65 -2.20 -2.23
CA LEU A 141 11.01 -2.59 -1.88
C LEU A 141 11.06 -3.87 -1.04
N VAL A 142 10.19 -3.95 -0.03
CA VAL A 142 10.17 -5.07 0.91
C VAL A 142 9.30 -6.21 0.40
N GLY A 143 8.24 -5.89 -0.38
CA GLY A 143 7.17 -6.79 -0.78
C GLY A 143 6.27 -7.14 0.40
N ASP A 144 5.37 -8.08 0.20
CA ASP A 144 4.69 -8.71 1.32
C ASP A 144 5.77 -9.33 2.19
N ILE A 145 6.01 -8.75 3.37
CA ILE A 145 6.80 -9.40 4.41
C ILE A 145 5.93 -10.60 4.81
N ARG A 146 6.16 -11.74 4.13
CA ARG A 146 5.69 -13.01 4.67
C ARG A 146 6.48 -13.18 5.95
N ASP A 147 5.79 -13.05 7.06
CA ASP A 147 6.34 -13.41 8.36
C ASP A 147 6.84 -14.85 8.22
N GLU A 148 8.04 -15.15 8.69
CA GLU A 148 8.55 -16.53 8.72
C GLU A 148 7.61 -17.45 9.52
N PHE A 149 6.62 -16.86 10.21
CA PHE A 149 5.54 -17.53 10.92
C PHE A 149 4.22 -17.56 10.14
N ASP A 150 4.09 -16.90 8.99
CA ASP A 150 3.03 -17.17 8.04
C ASP A 150 3.37 -18.52 7.37
N ALA A 151 3.13 -19.59 8.11
CA ALA A 151 3.02 -20.90 7.52
C ALA A 151 2.11 -20.74 6.31
N GLU A 152 2.58 -21.15 5.12
CA GLU A 152 1.73 -21.25 3.92
C GLU A 152 0.39 -21.77 4.42
N PRO A 153 -0.74 -21.10 4.13
CA PRO A 153 -2.02 -21.63 4.53
C PRO A 153 -2.02 -23.05 4.04
N GLN A 154 -2.08 -24.03 4.98
CA GLN A 154 -2.02 -25.44 4.60
C GLN A 154 -3.09 -25.63 3.55
N GLN A 155 -2.69 -25.69 2.29
CA GLN A 155 -3.62 -25.75 1.15
C GLN A 155 -4.41 -27.06 1.23
N VAL A 156 -3.91 -28.00 2.04
CA VAL A 156 -4.55 -29.29 2.31
C VAL A 156 -4.56 -29.55 3.81
N ILE A 157 -5.75 -29.60 4.41
CA ILE A 157 -5.97 -29.98 5.79
C ILE A 157 -6.58 -31.38 5.78
N VAL A 158 -5.77 -32.41 6.13
CA VAL A 158 -6.26 -33.78 6.29
C VAL A 158 -6.99 -33.88 7.63
N SER A 159 -8.31 -33.99 7.61
CA SER A 159 -9.16 -33.94 8.81
C SER A 159 -9.65 -35.31 9.29
N ASN A 160 -9.36 -36.40 8.68
CA ASN A 160 -9.61 -37.81 9.05
C ASN A 160 -9.56 -38.70 7.80
N THR A 161 -9.60 -40.03 8.00
CA THR A 161 -9.42 -41.05 6.96
C THR A 161 -10.37 -40.91 5.74
N ASP A 162 -11.48 -40.17 5.88
CA ASP A 162 -12.54 -40.08 4.82
C ASP A 162 -12.82 -38.63 4.34
N ARG A 163 -12.20 -37.61 4.88
CA ARG A 163 -12.48 -36.23 4.50
C ARG A 163 -11.21 -35.38 4.45
N ILE A 164 -11.01 -34.71 3.35
CA ILE A 164 -9.92 -33.77 3.15
C ILE A 164 -10.56 -32.37 2.95
N MET A 165 -10.15 -31.39 3.75
CA MET A 165 -10.45 -29.98 3.51
C MET A 165 -9.31 -29.35 2.74
N VAL A 166 -9.62 -28.70 1.64
CA VAL A 166 -8.64 -28.03 0.78
C VAL A 166 -9.11 -26.62 0.46
N ALA A 167 -8.16 -25.71 0.23
CA ALA A 167 -8.49 -24.38 -0.27
C ALA A 167 -9.03 -24.48 -1.70
N GLY A 168 -10.08 -23.71 -2.04
CA GLY A 168 -10.65 -23.69 -3.40
C GLY A 168 -9.65 -23.20 -4.47
N SER A 169 -8.59 -22.49 -4.08
CA SER A 169 -7.50 -22.03 -4.93
C SER A 169 -6.43 -23.10 -5.20
N LEU A 170 -6.50 -24.28 -4.52
CA LEU A 170 -5.52 -25.35 -4.72
C LEU A 170 -5.57 -25.85 -6.18
N PRO A 171 -4.43 -25.98 -6.87
CA PRO A 171 -4.37 -26.60 -8.18
C PRO A 171 -4.85 -28.06 -8.15
N LEU A 172 -5.67 -28.47 -9.13
CA LEU A 172 -6.16 -29.86 -9.22
C LEU A 172 -5.03 -30.89 -9.34
N SER A 173 -3.91 -30.51 -9.93
CA SER A 173 -2.71 -31.35 -10.05
C SER A 173 -2.12 -31.71 -8.67
N GLU A 174 -2.20 -30.80 -7.68
CA GLU A 174 -1.72 -31.06 -6.32
C GLU A 174 -2.73 -31.89 -5.50
N LEU A 175 -4.04 -31.68 -5.75
CA LEU A 175 -5.07 -32.50 -5.11
C LEU A 175 -4.91 -33.98 -5.49
N GLY A 176 -4.55 -34.29 -6.74
CA GLY A 176 -4.34 -35.66 -7.21
C GLY A 176 -3.25 -36.43 -6.47
N ALA A 177 -2.30 -35.74 -5.83
CA ALA A 177 -1.27 -36.36 -4.99
C ALA A 177 -1.83 -36.86 -3.63
N HIS A 178 -2.97 -36.32 -3.20
CA HIS A 178 -3.58 -36.59 -1.89
C HIS A 178 -4.86 -37.43 -1.97
N VAL A 179 -5.48 -37.49 -3.17
CA VAL A 179 -6.76 -38.20 -3.40
C VAL A 179 -6.65 -39.06 -4.65
N ALA A 180 -6.68 -40.38 -4.48
CA ALA A 180 -6.76 -41.30 -5.60
C ALA A 180 -8.20 -41.32 -6.18
N SER A 181 -8.53 -40.34 -7.02
CA SER A 181 -9.85 -40.26 -7.69
C SER A 181 -9.62 -40.19 -9.22
N PRO A 182 -10.06 -41.22 -9.98
CA PRO A 182 -9.97 -41.24 -11.43
C PRO A 182 -11.01 -40.25 -12.02
N GLY A 183 -10.60 -39.09 -12.43
CA GLY A 183 -11.46 -38.06 -13.01
C GLY A 183 -10.95 -36.64 -12.81
N ILE A 184 -10.09 -36.44 -11.81
CA ILE A 184 -9.49 -35.14 -11.51
C ILE A 184 -8.49 -34.73 -12.61
N GLU A 185 -7.81 -35.70 -13.22
CA GLU A 185 -6.80 -35.46 -14.28
C GLU A 185 -7.42 -35.03 -15.63
N ALA A 186 -8.72 -35.23 -15.83
CA ALA A 186 -9.43 -34.91 -17.08
C ALA A 186 -10.26 -33.61 -17.00
N ALA A 187 -10.17 -32.84 -15.90
CA ALA A 187 -10.97 -31.66 -15.71
C ALA A 187 -10.41 -30.46 -16.51
N GLU A 188 -11.29 -29.69 -17.13
CA GLU A 188 -10.93 -28.44 -17.83
C GLU A 188 -10.55 -27.31 -16.85
N SER A 189 -10.89 -27.45 -15.57
CA SER A 189 -10.60 -26.46 -14.52
C SER A 189 -9.18 -26.64 -13.95
N THR A 190 -8.52 -25.54 -13.64
CA THR A 190 -7.16 -25.54 -13.07
C THR A 190 -7.10 -25.58 -11.55
N THR A 191 -8.22 -25.26 -10.87
CA THR A 191 -8.30 -25.21 -9.38
C THR A 191 -9.50 -26.01 -8.86
N VAL A 192 -9.42 -26.40 -7.56
CA VAL A 192 -10.50 -27.13 -6.88
C VAL A 192 -11.82 -26.35 -6.86
N GLY A 193 -11.77 -25.05 -6.59
CA GLY A 193 -12.98 -24.22 -6.58
C GLY A 193 -13.60 -23.99 -7.96
N GLY A 194 -12.84 -24.15 -9.03
CA GLY A 194 -13.37 -24.11 -10.39
C GLY A 194 -13.94 -25.46 -10.85
N TYR A 195 -13.63 -26.56 -10.16
CA TYR A 195 -14.09 -27.93 -10.45
C TYR A 195 -15.41 -28.26 -9.77
N LEU A 196 -15.72 -27.67 -8.60
CA LEU A 196 -16.97 -27.84 -7.83
C LEU A 196 -18.09 -26.97 -8.38
#